data_12844f48eb5a0468cf6031011800a841
#
_entry.id   12844f48eb5a0468cf6031011800a841
#
_cell.length_a   1.000
_cell.length_b   1.000
_cell.length_c   1.000
_cell.angle_alpha   90.00
_cell.angle_beta   90.00
_cell.angle_gamma   90.00
#
_symmetry.space_group_name_H-M   'P 1'
#
loop_
_entity.id
_entity.type
_entity.pdbx_description
1 polymer ?
#
loop_
_entity_poly.entity_id
_entity_poly.type
_entity_poly.pdbx_seq_one_letter_code
_entity_poly.pdbx_strand_id
1 'polypeptide(L)'
;MGGYTLIFDGERREGPKSVERLAAMLASNGYTTIIIVGGDAALNRALNGVLSQGEEVRRSVAFGVIPNGWGNDFAHFWGFEEDNYKQTIDWLIKRRIRKVDVGYCVPERMEDSHPRFFLNCVNVGLVANIMNIKHKTRRFWGMLTLSHLSSMFLLLFQRMEHKMHFKVNLDDIDKSVMTVCIGSARGYGQTPSGVPYNGLLDVSVVSHPEISQMVEALWMLFRG
;
A
#
# COMPACT_ATOMS: atom_id res chain seq x y z
N MET A 1 -16.24 4.81 30.36
CA MET A 1 -15.53 5.97 29.75
C MET A 1 -14.46 5.42 28.86
N GLY A 2 -14.60 5.52 27.54
CA GLY A 2 -13.58 5.07 26.60
C GLY A 2 -12.43 6.06 26.54
N GLY A 3 -11.25 5.65 26.94
CA GLY A 3 -10.05 6.46 26.77
C GLY A 3 -9.64 6.50 25.29
N TYR A 4 -9.29 7.68 24.79
CA TYR A 4 -8.71 7.86 23.47
C TYR A 4 -7.20 8.05 23.64
N THR A 5 -6.41 7.25 22.94
CA THR A 5 -4.97 7.46 22.84
C THR A 5 -4.65 7.94 21.44
N LEU A 6 -4.15 9.16 21.32
CA LEU A 6 -3.65 9.69 20.06
C LEU A 6 -2.18 9.27 19.91
N ILE A 7 -1.89 8.54 18.85
CA ILE A 7 -0.53 8.20 18.48
C ILE A 7 -0.16 9.08 17.30
N PHE A 8 0.80 9.98 17.51
CA PHE A 8 1.43 10.72 16.43
C PHE A 8 2.62 9.92 15.95
N ASP A 9 2.63 9.54 14.66
CA ASP A 9 3.86 9.13 14.01
C ASP A 9 4.73 10.38 13.82
N GLY A 10 5.43 10.72 14.88
CA GLY A 10 6.43 11.76 14.88
C GLY A 10 7.62 11.27 14.07
N GLU A 11 7.55 11.45 12.79
CA GLU A 11 8.33 10.91 11.67
C GLU A 11 9.84 10.81 11.81
N ARG A 12 10.48 11.30 12.83
CA ARG A 12 11.93 11.57 12.71
C ARG A 12 12.85 10.97 13.77
N ARG A 13 12.35 10.41 14.85
CA ARG A 13 13.24 9.95 15.94
C ARG A 13 13.25 8.47 16.25
N GLU A 14 12.21 7.71 15.89
CA GLU A 14 12.10 6.30 16.28
C GLU A 14 12.16 5.28 15.12
N GLY A 15 12.13 5.73 13.86
CA GLY A 15 12.23 4.87 12.68
C GLY A 15 10.93 4.14 12.30
N PRO A 16 10.93 3.46 11.15
CA PRO A 16 9.71 2.89 10.54
C PRO A 16 9.05 1.76 11.34
N LYS A 17 9.72 1.16 12.30
CA LYS A 17 9.17 0.09 13.14
C LYS A 17 8.37 0.60 14.34
N SER A 18 8.32 1.91 14.60
CA SER A 18 7.64 2.49 15.76
C SER A 18 6.12 2.31 15.69
N VAL A 19 5.51 2.57 14.54
CA VAL A 19 4.05 2.43 14.34
C VAL A 19 3.62 0.96 14.49
N GLU A 20 4.36 0.03 13.92
CA GLU A 20 4.11 -1.41 14.03
C GLU A 20 4.13 -1.86 15.50
N ARG A 21 5.18 -1.47 16.23
CA ARG A 21 5.32 -1.79 17.66
C ARG A 21 4.23 -1.15 18.53
N LEU A 22 3.90 0.12 18.28
CA LEU A 22 2.86 0.82 19.02
C LEU A 22 1.49 0.20 18.79
N ALA A 23 1.16 -0.14 17.56
CA ALA A 23 -0.11 -0.80 17.23
C ALA A 23 -0.22 -2.18 17.89
N ALA A 24 0.89 -2.96 17.89
CA ALA A 24 0.96 -4.23 18.60
C ALA A 24 0.73 -4.06 20.10
N MET A 25 1.41 -3.10 20.70
CA MET A 25 1.29 -2.80 22.14
C MET A 25 -0.14 -2.36 22.52
N LEU A 26 -0.77 -1.49 21.71
CA LEU A 26 -2.15 -1.07 21.97
C LEU A 26 -3.11 -2.24 21.89
N ALA A 27 -2.99 -3.07 20.85
CA ALA A 27 -3.84 -4.24 20.69
C ALA A 27 -3.68 -5.21 21.87
N SER A 28 -2.44 -5.49 22.30
CA SER A 28 -2.16 -6.36 23.45
C SER A 28 -2.67 -5.79 24.77
N ASN A 29 -2.77 -4.46 24.89
CA ASN A 29 -3.34 -3.78 26.04
C ASN A 29 -4.88 -3.68 26.00
N GLY A 30 -5.54 -4.36 25.06
CA GLY A 30 -6.99 -4.47 24.98
C GLY A 30 -7.69 -3.30 24.25
N TYR A 31 -6.97 -2.46 23.53
CA TYR A 31 -7.61 -1.46 22.68
C TYR A 31 -8.24 -2.14 21.46
N THR A 32 -9.54 -1.97 21.32
CA THR A 32 -10.34 -2.58 20.23
C THR A 32 -10.56 -1.64 19.03
N THR A 33 -10.11 -0.41 19.12
CA THR A 33 -10.18 0.56 18.01
C THR A 33 -8.88 1.35 17.96
N ILE A 34 -8.22 1.31 16.82
CA ILE A 34 -6.98 2.06 16.55
C ILE A 34 -7.25 3.00 15.39
N ILE A 35 -7.13 4.30 15.62
CA ILE A 35 -7.30 5.31 14.58
C ILE A 35 -5.92 5.75 14.09
N ILE A 36 -5.69 5.63 12.80
CA ILE A 36 -4.45 6.02 12.13
C ILE A 36 -4.66 7.37 11.45
N VAL A 37 -3.90 8.36 11.88
CA VAL A 37 -3.78 9.64 11.18
C VAL A 37 -2.52 9.56 10.32
N GLY A 38 -2.68 9.29 9.02
CA GLY A 38 -1.53 9.03 8.14
C GLY A 38 -1.94 8.47 6.79
N GLY A 39 -0.95 8.07 6.00
CA GLY A 39 -1.16 7.43 4.69
C GLY A 39 -1.11 5.91 4.76
N ASP A 40 -1.19 5.27 3.58
CA ASP A 40 -1.20 3.82 3.41
C ASP A 40 -0.04 3.11 4.10
N ALA A 41 1.15 3.72 4.11
CA ALA A 41 2.32 3.13 4.77
C ALA A 41 2.15 3.05 6.31
N ALA A 42 1.56 4.05 6.93
CA ALA A 42 1.30 4.05 8.37
C ALA A 42 0.22 3.02 8.72
N LEU A 43 -0.86 2.99 7.93
CA LEU A 43 -1.93 2.02 8.08
C LEU A 43 -1.40 0.58 7.93
N ASN A 44 -0.60 0.31 6.90
CA ASN A 44 -0.03 -1.02 6.67
C ASN A 44 0.91 -1.48 7.79
N ARG A 45 1.70 -0.57 8.38
CA ARG A 45 2.54 -0.88 9.53
C ARG A 45 1.69 -1.21 10.77
N ALA A 46 0.67 -0.40 11.05
CA ALA A 46 -0.25 -0.66 12.17
C ALA A 46 -0.95 -2.01 12.01
N LEU A 47 -1.41 -2.33 10.79
CA LEU A 47 -2.00 -3.62 10.46
C LEU A 47 -1.02 -4.77 10.79
N ASN A 48 0.22 -4.69 10.33
CA ASN A 48 1.23 -5.73 10.60
C ASN A 48 1.51 -5.87 12.10
N GLY A 49 1.52 -4.77 12.85
CA GLY A 49 1.66 -4.80 14.30
C GLY A 49 0.54 -5.55 14.99
N VAL A 50 -0.71 -5.32 14.60
CA VAL A 50 -1.87 -6.03 15.16
C VAL A 50 -1.91 -7.48 14.69
N LEU A 51 -1.68 -7.73 13.41
CA LEU A 51 -1.75 -9.08 12.85
C LEU A 51 -0.57 -9.98 13.26
N SER A 52 0.50 -9.42 13.83
CA SER A 52 1.56 -10.22 14.48
C SER A 52 1.14 -10.81 15.82
N GLN A 53 0.02 -10.36 16.40
CA GLN A 53 -0.48 -10.84 17.68
C GLN A 53 -1.25 -12.16 17.55
N GLY A 54 -1.67 -12.72 18.67
CA GLY A 54 -2.53 -13.91 18.72
C GLY A 54 -3.88 -13.70 18.02
N GLU A 55 -4.53 -14.79 17.65
CA GLU A 55 -5.78 -14.75 16.84
C GLU A 55 -6.92 -13.98 17.54
N GLU A 56 -7.04 -14.11 18.83
CA GLU A 56 -8.06 -13.41 19.61
C GLU A 56 -7.89 -11.89 19.51
N VAL A 57 -6.65 -11.40 19.66
CA VAL A 57 -6.32 -9.98 19.54
C VAL A 57 -6.56 -9.48 18.11
N ARG A 58 -6.17 -10.26 17.10
CA ARG A 58 -6.39 -9.89 15.69
C ARG A 58 -7.86 -9.65 15.36
N ARG A 59 -8.75 -10.48 15.91
CA ARG A 59 -10.19 -10.40 15.66
C ARG A 59 -10.88 -9.28 16.43
N SER A 60 -10.27 -8.77 17.47
CA SER A 60 -10.88 -7.75 18.35
C SER A 60 -10.66 -6.31 17.88
N VAL A 61 -9.67 -6.06 17.00
CA VAL A 61 -9.25 -4.70 16.64
C VAL A 61 -9.90 -4.23 15.34
N ALA A 62 -10.51 -3.05 15.40
CA ALA A 62 -10.96 -2.30 14.24
C ALA A 62 -10.04 -1.10 13.98
N PHE A 63 -9.78 -0.82 12.71
CA PHE A 63 -9.01 0.34 12.29
C PHE A 63 -9.92 1.47 11.81
N GLY A 64 -9.59 2.70 12.22
CA GLY A 64 -10.08 3.92 11.61
C GLY A 64 -8.94 4.63 10.90
N VAL A 65 -9.23 5.33 9.80
CA VAL A 65 -8.23 6.05 9.02
C VAL A 65 -8.66 7.49 8.83
N ILE A 66 -7.76 8.42 9.15
CA ILE A 66 -7.86 9.82 8.76
C ILE A 66 -6.71 10.06 7.80
N PRO A 67 -6.99 10.25 6.49
CA PRO A 67 -5.95 10.37 5.48
C PRO A 67 -5.11 11.61 5.70
N ASN A 68 -3.80 11.40 5.81
CA ASN A 68 -2.79 12.45 5.93
C ASN A 68 -1.45 11.97 5.36
N GLY A 69 -1.51 11.34 4.20
CA GLY A 69 -0.36 10.83 3.47
C GLY A 69 -0.29 11.42 2.07
N TRP A 70 0.49 10.80 1.23
CA TRP A 70 0.69 11.27 -0.15
C TRP A 70 -0.21 10.54 -1.17
N GLY A 71 -0.54 9.27 -0.96
CA GLY A 71 -1.39 8.48 -1.85
C GLY A 71 -2.79 8.29 -1.28
N ASN A 72 -2.87 7.79 -0.06
CA ASN A 72 -4.10 7.53 0.68
C ASN A 72 -5.09 6.64 -0.09
N ASP A 73 -4.57 5.74 -0.94
CA ASP A 73 -5.35 4.91 -1.87
C ASP A 73 -6.43 4.10 -1.15
N PHE A 74 -6.09 3.52 0.02
CA PHE A 74 -7.05 2.77 0.82
C PHE A 74 -8.15 3.64 1.38
N ALA A 75 -7.80 4.82 1.90
CA ALA A 75 -8.77 5.77 2.46
C ALA A 75 -9.71 6.31 1.38
N HIS A 76 -9.18 6.69 0.22
CA HIS A 76 -9.96 7.17 -0.92
C HIS A 76 -10.94 6.12 -1.46
N PHE A 77 -10.58 4.83 -1.43
CA PHE A 77 -11.53 3.78 -1.80
C PHE A 77 -12.82 3.83 -0.98
N TRP A 78 -12.72 4.23 0.29
CA TRP A 78 -13.85 4.35 1.22
C TRP A 78 -14.48 5.75 1.23
N GLY A 79 -14.02 6.66 0.37
CA GLY A 79 -14.52 8.03 0.28
C GLY A 79 -13.99 8.96 1.38
N PHE A 80 -12.87 8.60 2.01
CA PHE A 80 -12.21 9.48 2.97
C PHE A 80 -11.23 10.39 2.25
N GLU A 81 -11.45 11.70 2.37
CA GLU A 81 -10.66 12.73 1.69
C GLU A 81 -9.87 13.57 2.71
N GLU A 82 -8.68 14.05 2.32
CA GLU A 82 -7.79 14.82 3.20
C GLU A 82 -8.37 16.17 3.59
N ASP A 83 -9.07 16.82 2.67
CA ASP A 83 -9.69 18.14 2.87
C ASP A 83 -11.01 18.05 3.66
N ASN A 84 -11.59 16.85 3.79
CA ASN A 84 -12.85 16.62 4.49
C ASN A 84 -12.70 15.77 5.77
N TYR A 85 -11.67 16.03 6.55
CA TYR A 85 -11.38 15.28 7.78
C TYR A 85 -12.51 15.34 8.82
N LYS A 86 -13.33 16.41 8.83
CA LYS A 86 -14.49 16.53 9.74
C LYS A 86 -15.52 15.43 9.44
N GLN A 87 -15.87 15.23 8.20
CA GLN A 87 -16.77 14.17 7.78
C GLN A 87 -16.20 12.78 8.10
N THR A 88 -14.90 12.61 7.89
CA THR A 88 -14.21 11.36 8.28
C THR A 88 -14.34 11.09 9.76
N ILE A 89 -14.14 12.10 10.63
CA ILE A 89 -14.32 11.97 12.09
C ILE A 89 -15.76 11.61 12.43
N ASP A 90 -16.74 12.26 11.82
CA ASP A 90 -18.17 11.96 12.05
C ASP A 90 -18.51 10.50 11.68
N TRP A 91 -17.93 9.97 10.61
CA TRP A 91 -18.11 8.57 10.25
C TRP A 91 -17.42 7.62 11.23
N LEU A 92 -16.22 7.95 11.69
CA LEU A 92 -15.51 7.16 12.72
C LEU A 92 -16.29 7.12 14.04
N ILE A 93 -16.88 8.22 14.46
CA ILE A 93 -17.72 8.29 15.66
C ILE A 93 -18.95 7.37 15.53
N LYS A 94 -19.56 7.29 14.34
CA LYS A 94 -20.70 6.40 14.09
C LYS A 94 -20.33 4.91 14.09
N ARG A 95 -19.03 4.57 14.13
CA ARG A 95 -18.48 3.22 14.24
C ARG A 95 -19.12 2.18 13.29
N ARG A 96 -19.35 2.54 12.06
CA ARG A 96 -19.79 1.58 11.03
C ARG A 96 -18.61 0.73 10.60
N ILE A 97 -18.42 -0.41 11.25
CA ILE A 97 -17.31 -1.33 10.99
C ILE A 97 -17.68 -2.23 9.81
N ARG A 98 -16.72 -2.43 8.91
CA ARG A 98 -16.81 -3.36 7.80
C ARG A 98 -15.59 -4.30 7.82
N LYS A 99 -15.81 -5.56 7.51
CA LYS A 99 -14.71 -6.51 7.29
C LYS A 99 -14.07 -6.21 5.94
N VAL A 100 -12.75 -6.26 5.91
CA VAL A 100 -11.96 -6.10 4.69
C VAL A 100 -11.01 -7.28 4.54
N ASP A 101 -10.71 -7.60 3.28
CA ASP A 101 -9.76 -8.64 2.95
C ASP A 101 -8.34 -8.15 3.21
N VAL A 102 -7.50 -9.04 3.69
CA VAL A 102 -6.09 -8.78 3.94
C VAL A 102 -5.28 -9.81 3.19
N GLY A 103 -4.43 -9.34 2.29
CA GLY A 103 -3.45 -10.20 1.64
C GLY A 103 -2.22 -10.41 2.53
N TYR A 104 -1.51 -11.50 2.30
CA TYR A 104 -0.22 -11.73 2.93
C TYR A 104 0.78 -12.31 1.93
N CYS A 105 2.05 -12.02 2.14
CA CYS A 105 3.15 -12.60 1.38
C CYS A 105 4.19 -13.20 2.32
N VAL A 106 4.76 -14.32 1.89
CA VAL A 106 5.84 -15.02 2.62
C VAL A 106 7.02 -15.17 1.65
N PRO A 107 8.13 -14.46 1.87
CA PRO A 107 9.33 -14.62 1.06
C PRO A 107 10.00 -15.96 1.37
N GLU A 108 10.18 -16.83 0.38
CA GLU A 108 10.77 -18.17 0.59
C GLU A 108 12.27 -18.19 0.97
N ARG A 109 13.00 -17.11 0.69
CA ARG A 109 14.46 -17.08 0.82
C ARG A 109 15.00 -16.46 2.11
N MET A 110 14.15 -16.13 3.07
CA MET A 110 14.58 -15.60 4.36
C MET A 110 14.34 -16.64 5.44
N GLU A 111 15.37 -17.12 6.10
CA GLU A 111 15.31 -18.13 7.18
C GLU A 111 14.37 -17.74 8.33
N ASP A 112 14.11 -16.44 8.52
CA ASP A 112 13.17 -15.88 9.50
C ASP A 112 11.99 -15.16 8.81
N SER A 113 11.46 -15.68 7.71
CA SER A 113 10.40 -15.00 6.96
C SER A 113 9.07 -15.08 7.66
N HIS A 114 8.76 -14.07 8.45
CA HIS A 114 7.42 -13.86 8.94
C HIS A 114 6.50 -13.34 7.81
N PRO A 115 5.23 -13.79 7.75
CA PRO A 115 4.29 -13.27 6.78
C PRO A 115 4.13 -11.76 6.93
N ARG A 116 4.13 -11.05 5.81
CA ARG A 116 3.84 -9.61 5.76
C ARG A 116 2.46 -9.41 5.18
N PHE A 117 1.64 -8.67 5.89
CA PHE A 117 0.25 -8.40 5.51
C PHE A 117 0.14 -7.10 4.73
N PHE A 118 -0.83 -7.03 3.82
CA PHE A 118 -1.11 -5.84 3.03
C PHE A 118 -2.62 -5.65 2.80
N LEU A 119 -3.05 -4.40 2.68
CA LEU A 119 -4.43 -4.01 2.40
C LEU A 119 -4.65 -3.62 0.93
N ASN A 120 -3.67 -2.98 0.30
CA ASN A 120 -3.79 -2.51 -1.07
C ASN A 120 -3.20 -3.54 -2.03
N CYS A 121 -1.90 -3.51 -2.22
CA CYS A 121 -1.23 -4.40 -3.16
C CYS A 121 0.25 -4.63 -2.82
N VAL A 122 0.79 -5.70 -3.41
CA VAL A 122 2.22 -5.98 -3.49
C VAL A 122 2.66 -5.83 -4.94
N ASN A 123 3.74 -5.11 -5.14
CA ASN A 123 4.34 -4.88 -6.46
C ASN A 123 5.70 -5.57 -6.57
N VAL A 124 5.92 -6.25 -7.69
CA VAL A 124 7.20 -6.89 -8.04
C VAL A 124 7.66 -6.33 -9.37
N GLY A 125 8.92 -5.94 -9.48
CA GLY A 125 9.50 -5.39 -10.70
C GLY A 125 9.62 -3.86 -10.69
N LEU A 126 9.31 -3.21 -11.82
CA LEU A 126 9.56 -1.79 -12.05
C LEU A 126 8.95 -0.86 -11.00
N VAL A 127 7.69 -1.08 -10.63
CA VAL A 127 7.00 -0.21 -9.64
C VAL A 127 7.67 -0.29 -8.27
N ALA A 128 8.10 -1.47 -7.85
CA ALA A 128 8.86 -1.62 -6.61
C ALA A 128 10.19 -0.84 -6.65
N ASN A 129 10.87 -0.84 -7.79
CA ASN A 129 12.11 -0.09 -8.00
C ASN A 129 11.88 1.42 -7.97
N ILE A 130 10.82 1.92 -8.61
CA ILE A 130 10.44 3.35 -8.57
C ILE A 130 10.23 3.79 -7.12
N MET A 131 9.52 3.01 -6.34
CA MET A 131 9.25 3.33 -4.94
C MET A 131 10.53 3.36 -4.09
N ASN A 132 11.45 2.43 -4.33
CA ASN A 132 12.75 2.41 -3.65
C ASN A 132 13.61 3.63 -4.01
N ILE A 133 13.63 4.03 -5.28
CA ILE A 133 14.34 5.23 -5.75
C ILE A 133 13.70 6.48 -5.13
N LYS A 134 12.38 6.58 -5.11
CA LYS A 134 11.66 7.71 -4.50
C LYS A 134 11.98 7.87 -3.01
N HIS A 135 12.07 6.78 -2.26
CA HIS A 135 12.50 6.85 -0.86
C HIS A 135 13.93 7.33 -0.69
N LYS A 136 14.84 7.00 -1.60
CA LYS A 136 16.25 7.43 -1.58
C LYS A 136 16.41 8.88 -2.01
N THR A 137 15.71 9.33 -3.04
CA THR A 137 15.83 10.68 -3.61
C THR A 137 15.11 11.75 -2.81
N ARG A 138 14.04 11.41 -2.08
CA ARG A 138 13.37 12.36 -1.15
C ARG A 138 14.34 12.98 -0.13
N ARG A 139 15.44 12.31 0.15
CA ARG A 139 16.46 12.77 1.09
C ARG A 139 17.41 13.81 0.47
N PHE A 140 17.52 13.86 -0.86
CA PHE A 140 18.52 14.68 -1.58
C PHE A 140 17.96 15.88 -2.32
N TRP A 141 16.72 15.84 -2.82
CA TRP A 141 16.16 16.87 -3.70
C TRP A 141 14.81 17.35 -3.18
N GLY A 142 14.81 18.52 -2.55
CA GLY A 142 13.58 19.18 -2.10
C GLY A 142 12.66 19.69 -3.22
N MET A 143 12.92 19.37 -4.51
CA MET A 143 12.11 19.73 -5.67
C MET A 143 11.37 18.49 -6.20
N LEU A 144 10.13 18.32 -5.76
CA LEU A 144 9.32 17.14 -6.00
C LEU A 144 8.98 16.87 -7.48
N THR A 145 8.73 17.90 -8.28
CA THR A 145 8.19 17.76 -9.64
C THR A 145 9.23 17.38 -10.69
N LEU A 146 10.43 17.95 -10.63
CA LEU A 146 11.48 17.66 -11.62
C LEU A 146 12.08 16.27 -11.46
N SER A 147 12.16 15.78 -10.23
CA SER A 147 12.67 14.42 -9.94
C SER A 147 11.67 13.33 -10.38
N HIS A 148 10.38 13.60 -10.38
CA HIS A 148 9.37 12.67 -10.89
C HIS A 148 9.44 12.53 -12.41
N LEU A 149 9.53 13.66 -13.13
CA LEU A 149 9.63 13.65 -14.59
C LEU A 149 10.93 12.98 -15.06
N SER A 150 12.06 13.28 -14.42
CA SER A 150 13.35 12.67 -14.78
C SER A 150 13.40 11.17 -14.44
N SER A 151 12.83 10.75 -13.32
CA SER A 151 12.75 9.34 -12.95
C SER A 151 11.83 8.56 -13.90
N MET A 152 10.71 9.15 -14.27
CA MET A 152 9.76 8.55 -15.21
C MET A 152 10.38 8.46 -16.61
N PHE A 153 11.14 9.49 -17.05
CA PHE A 153 11.84 9.50 -18.31
C PHE A 153 12.97 8.45 -18.35
N LEU A 154 13.79 8.37 -17.30
CA LEU A 154 14.85 7.35 -17.20
C LEU A 154 14.30 5.92 -17.22
N LEU A 155 13.13 5.69 -16.61
CA LEU A 155 12.49 4.39 -16.55
C LEU A 155 11.86 3.96 -17.86
N LEU A 156 11.40 4.91 -18.69
CA LEU A 156 10.92 4.63 -20.05
C LEU A 156 12.05 4.13 -20.97
N PHE A 157 13.29 4.54 -20.72
CA PHE A 157 14.46 4.13 -21.52
C PHE A 157 15.20 2.90 -20.97
N GLN A 158 14.99 2.53 -19.70
CA GLN A 158 15.53 1.29 -19.14
C GLN A 158 14.59 0.14 -19.52
N ARG A 159 15.02 -0.71 -20.46
CA ARG A 159 14.38 -2.01 -20.68
C ARG A 159 14.58 -2.88 -19.45
N MET A 160 13.72 -2.72 -18.45
CA MET A 160 13.71 -3.55 -17.26
C MET A 160 12.68 -4.67 -17.44
N GLU A 161 12.98 -5.59 -18.33
CA GLU A 161 12.22 -6.82 -18.44
C GLU A 161 12.84 -7.88 -17.53
N HIS A 162 11.99 -8.49 -16.73
CA HIS A 162 12.37 -9.63 -15.91
C HIS A 162 11.61 -10.86 -16.41
N LYS A 163 12.34 -11.92 -16.75
CA LYS A 163 11.71 -13.23 -16.94
C LYS A 163 11.20 -13.69 -15.60
N MET A 164 9.90 -13.83 -15.48
CA MET A 164 9.24 -14.28 -14.26
C MET A 164 8.44 -15.54 -14.56
N HIS A 165 8.63 -16.52 -13.68
CA HIS A 165 7.77 -17.68 -13.58
C HIS A 165 6.86 -17.46 -12.39
N PHE A 166 5.55 -17.54 -12.59
CA PHE A 166 4.57 -17.42 -11.51
C PHE A 166 3.34 -18.27 -11.79
N LYS A 167 2.76 -18.74 -10.71
CA LYS A 167 1.56 -19.57 -10.76
C LYS A 167 0.38 -18.80 -10.19
N VAL A 168 -0.69 -18.75 -10.97
CA VAL A 168 -1.97 -18.14 -10.54
C VAL A 168 -3.03 -19.24 -10.60
N ASN A 169 -3.49 -19.68 -9.45
CA ASN A 169 -4.36 -20.84 -9.30
C ASN A 169 -3.73 -22.10 -9.94
N LEU A 170 -4.27 -22.54 -11.07
CA LEU A 170 -3.79 -23.71 -11.81
C LEU A 170 -2.92 -23.33 -13.02
N ASP A 171 -2.84 -22.06 -13.36
CA ASP A 171 -2.12 -21.59 -14.54
C ASP A 171 -0.66 -21.28 -14.21
N ASP A 172 0.24 -21.96 -14.90
CA ASP A 172 1.68 -21.67 -14.90
C ASP A 172 2.00 -20.65 -16.00
N ILE A 173 2.60 -19.52 -15.64
CA ILE A 173 2.85 -18.41 -16.53
C ILE A 173 4.35 -18.11 -16.53
N ASP A 174 4.99 -18.37 -17.68
CA ASP A 174 6.36 -17.94 -17.99
C ASP A 174 6.31 -16.73 -18.92
N LYS A 175 6.65 -15.56 -18.41
CA LYS A 175 6.55 -14.33 -19.20
C LYS A 175 7.65 -13.34 -18.87
N SER A 176 8.07 -12.60 -19.89
CA SER A 176 8.89 -11.40 -19.70
C SER A 176 7.98 -10.24 -19.31
N VAL A 177 8.14 -9.69 -18.11
CA VAL A 177 7.25 -8.68 -17.55
C VAL A 177 8.03 -7.51 -16.98
N MET A 178 7.45 -6.33 -17.03
CA MET A 178 7.98 -5.14 -16.35
C MET A 178 7.59 -5.10 -14.88
N THR A 179 6.35 -5.42 -14.59
CA THR A 179 5.82 -5.41 -13.23
C THR A 179 4.65 -6.36 -13.09
N VAL A 180 4.55 -6.95 -11.91
CA VAL A 180 3.38 -7.70 -11.45
C VAL A 180 2.85 -7.01 -10.22
N CYS A 181 1.56 -6.72 -10.22
CA CYS A 181 0.85 -6.18 -9.06
C CYS A 181 -0.20 -7.19 -8.60
N ILE A 182 -0.19 -7.52 -7.33
CA ILE A 182 -1.15 -8.43 -6.70
C ILE A 182 -1.83 -7.67 -5.58
N GLY A 183 -3.15 -7.52 -5.64
CA GLY A 183 -3.84 -6.71 -4.64
C GLY A 183 -5.32 -7.00 -4.48
N SER A 184 -5.88 -6.55 -3.37
CA SER A 184 -7.30 -6.61 -3.06
C SER A 184 -7.99 -5.25 -3.22
N ALA A 185 -7.24 -4.15 -3.26
CA ALA A 185 -7.75 -2.80 -3.43
C ALA A 185 -6.90 -2.02 -4.42
N ARG A 186 -7.41 -0.89 -4.87
CA ARG A 186 -6.66 0.02 -5.73
C ARG A 186 -5.37 0.45 -5.05
N GLY A 187 -4.28 0.33 -5.77
CA GLY A 187 -2.98 0.83 -5.34
C GLY A 187 -2.17 1.25 -6.55
N TYR A 188 -1.69 2.48 -6.59
CA TYR A 188 -0.90 3.05 -7.68
C TYR A 188 -1.53 2.90 -9.08
N GLY A 189 -2.87 2.87 -9.18
CA GLY A 189 -3.59 2.71 -10.44
C GLY A 189 -3.44 1.35 -11.13
N GLN A 190 -2.81 0.36 -10.50
CA GLN A 190 -2.46 -0.91 -11.14
C GLN A 190 -3.43 -2.06 -10.87
N THR A 191 -4.32 -1.91 -9.90
CA THR A 191 -5.41 -2.85 -9.62
C THR A 191 -6.75 -2.13 -9.72
N PRO A 192 -7.20 -1.73 -10.92
CA PRO A 192 -8.39 -0.88 -11.07
C PRO A 192 -9.68 -1.57 -10.63
N SER A 193 -9.71 -2.90 -10.62
CA SER A 193 -10.88 -3.72 -10.28
C SER A 193 -10.89 -4.22 -8.84
N GLY A 194 -9.86 -3.90 -8.05
CA GLY A 194 -9.72 -4.41 -6.69
C GLY A 194 -10.91 -4.04 -5.81
N VAL A 195 -11.52 -5.06 -5.19
CA VAL A 195 -12.64 -4.93 -4.26
C VAL A 195 -12.24 -5.59 -2.95
N PRO A 196 -11.92 -4.81 -1.90
CA PRO A 196 -11.27 -5.30 -0.69
C PRO A 196 -12.22 -6.04 0.27
N TYR A 197 -13.28 -6.67 -0.22
CA TYR A 197 -14.25 -7.44 0.59
C TYR A 197 -14.93 -8.55 -0.21
N ASN A 198 -14.33 -9.02 -1.32
CA ASN A 198 -14.87 -10.09 -2.15
C ASN A 198 -14.13 -11.44 -1.99
N GLY A 199 -13.09 -11.47 -1.14
CA GLY A 199 -12.26 -12.64 -0.89
C GLY A 199 -11.29 -12.99 -2.01
N LEU A 200 -11.08 -12.08 -2.98
CA LEU A 200 -10.22 -12.32 -4.14
C LEU A 200 -9.02 -11.37 -4.14
N LEU A 201 -7.93 -11.83 -4.75
CA LEU A 201 -6.78 -11.00 -5.12
C LEU A 201 -6.75 -10.86 -6.64
N ASP A 202 -6.68 -9.63 -7.10
CA ASP A 202 -6.46 -9.31 -8.51
C ASP A 202 -4.97 -9.37 -8.84
N VAL A 203 -4.64 -9.99 -9.97
CA VAL A 203 -3.27 -10.06 -10.48
C VAL A 203 -3.18 -9.27 -11.77
N SER A 204 -2.45 -8.17 -11.75
CA SER A 204 -2.13 -7.37 -12.94
C SER A 204 -0.72 -7.64 -13.38
N VAL A 205 -0.57 -8.04 -14.65
CA VAL A 205 0.73 -8.32 -15.27
C VAL A 205 0.96 -7.31 -16.39
N VAL A 206 1.95 -6.47 -16.22
CA VAL A 206 2.32 -5.46 -17.22
C VAL A 206 3.59 -5.91 -17.95
N SER A 207 3.44 -6.19 -19.23
CA SER A 207 4.56 -6.47 -20.14
C SER A 207 5.15 -5.16 -20.68
N HIS A 208 6.30 -5.25 -21.33
CA HIS A 208 6.90 -4.08 -21.96
C HIS A 208 5.98 -3.58 -23.09
N PRO A 209 5.59 -2.31 -23.11
CA PRO A 209 4.81 -1.77 -24.21
C PRO A 209 5.65 -1.72 -25.48
N GLU A 210 5.03 -1.94 -26.62
CA GLU A 210 5.65 -1.68 -27.91
C GLU A 210 5.95 -0.18 -28.07
N ILE A 211 6.95 0.16 -28.89
CA ILE A 211 7.36 1.57 -29.10
C ILE A 211 6.18 2.42 -29.61
N SER A 212 5.31 1.85 -30.43
CA SER A 212 4.07 2.48 -30.90
C SER A 212 3.13 2.86 -29.76
N GLN A 213 2.94 1.95 -28.79
CA GLN A 213 2.10 2.18 -27.61
C GLN A 213 2.71 3.22 -26.68
N MET A 214 4.04 3.28 -26.59
CA MET A 214 4.73 4.32 -25.80
C MET A 214 4.52 5.71 -26.41
N VAL A 215 4.59 5.83 -27.74
CA VAL A 215 4.35 7.09 -28.45
C VAL A 215 2.89 7.53 -28.26
N GLU A 216 1.95 6.61 -28.35
CA GLU A 216 0.53 6.88 -28.14
C GLU A 216 0.24 7.32 -26.69
N ALA A 217 0.82 6.65 -25.71
CA ALA A 217 0.70 7.03 -24.30
C ALA A 217 1.29 8.42 -24.01
N LEU A 218 2.45 8.73 -24.59
CA LEU A 218 3.05 10.06 -24.51
C LEU A 218 2.15 11.11 -25.17
N TRP A 219 1.59 10.81 -26.33
CA TRP A 219 0.70 11.73 -27.04
C TRP A 219 -0.59 11.99 -26.27
N MET A 220 -1.19 10.98 -25.60
CA MET A 220 -2.32 11.14 -24.71
C MET A 220 -1.98 12.01 -23.49
N LEU A 221 -0.80 11.86 -22.90
CA LEU A 221 -0.34 12.69 -21.78
C LEU A 221 -0.19 14.17 -22.15
N PHE A 222 0.18 14.47 -23.41
CA PHE A 222 0.30 15.84 -23.90
C PHE A 222 -1.04 16.47 -24.36
N ARG A 223 -2.02 15.64 -24.61
CA ARG A 223 -3.33 16.10 -25.10
C ARG A 223 -4.35 16.32 -23.95
N GLY A 224 -3.99 15.83 -22.73
CA GLY A 224 -4.65 16.06 -21.43
C GLY A 224 -5.88 15.77 -21.21
#